data_7cdea25686efeb8abf1b9bc22f1facb2
#
_entry.id   7cdea25686efeb8abf1b9bc22f1facb2
#
_cell.length_a   1.000
_cell.length_b   1.000
_cell.length_c   1.000
_cell.angle_alpha   90.00
_cell.angle_beta   90.00
_cell.angle_gamma   90.00
#
_symmetry.space_group_name_H-M   'P 1'
#
loop_
_entity.id
_entity.type
_entity.pdbx_description
1 polymer ?
#
loop_
_entity_poly.entity_id
_entity_poly.type
_entity_poly.pdbx_seq_one_letter_code
_entity_poly.pdbx_strand_id
1 'polypeptide(L)'
;HWEDWANDISKIAQTHIKLITDILARAECAHERAVFEEFVHEIRDDLNNSVSEAEIIEMLAQHLITKPVFDALFDEYSFAANNPMAQAMQKVLDVLDQHQLDSETEALQRFYDSVKLRASGIHSAEGKQKIIVELYDKFFRNAFPRMTERLGIVYTPVEVVDFIIHSVNDVLKQEFGKSFADEGVHVIDPFTGTGTFISRLLQSGLIPSNKLTFKY
;
A
#
# COMPACT_ATOMS: atom_id res chain seq x y z
N HIS A 1 -9.64 19.61 8.28
CA HIS A 1 -9.68 19.02 6.96
C HIS A 1 -9.21 17.56 6.89
N TRP A 2 -7.88 17.20 6.82
CA TRP A 2 -7.44 15.80 6.80
C TRP A 2 -7.63 15.10 8.14
N GLU A 3 -7.46 15.83 9.25
CA GLU A 3 -7.60 15.30 10.62
C GLU A 3 -9.06 15.01 10.97
N ASP A 4 -10.00 15.85 10.52
CA ASP A 4 -11.44 15.62 10.71
C ASP A 4 -11.88 14.34 9.99
N TRP A 5 -11.35 14.11 8.78
CA TRP A 5 -11.65 12.92 8.00
C TRP A 5 -10.96 11.67 8.52
N ALA A 6 -9.73 11.79 9.06
CA ALA A 6 -9.02 10.65 9.65
C ALA A 6 -9.83 10.04 10.82
N ASN A 7 -10.49 10.88 11.60
CA ASN A 7 -11.34 10.43 12.70
C ASN A 7 -12.62 9.73 12.20
N ASP A 8 -13.27 10.28 11.19
CA ASP A 8 -14.48 9.66 10.61
C ASP A 8 -14.15 8.33 9.93
N ILE A 9 -13.06 8.28 9.19
CA ILE A 9 -12.62 7.06 8.51
C ILE A 9 -12.11 6.00 9.49
N SER A 10 -11.50 6.41 10.61
CA SER A 10 -11.17 5.47 11.67
C SER A 10 -12.40 4.76 12.23
N LYS A 11 -13.51 5.50 12.43
CA LYS A 11 -14.79 4.91 12.84
C LYS A 11 -15.35 3.96 11.78
N ILE A 12 -15.29 4.37 10.51
CA ILE A 12 -15.74 3.54 9.38
C ILE A 12 -14.92 2.26 9.31
N ALA A 13 -13.58 2.35 9.44
CA ALA A 13 -12.71 1.19 9.47
C ALA A 13 -13.07 0.21 10.59
N GLN A 14 -13.34 0.71 11.80
CA GLN A 14 -13.78 -0.11 12.93
C GLN A 14 -15.16 -0.75 12.67
N THR A 15 -16.06 -0.03 12.02
CA THR A 15 -17.37 -0.56 11.61
C THR A 15 -17.20 -1.71 10.61
N HIS A 16 -16.36 -1.56 9.59
CA HIS A 16 -16.09 -2.64 8.63
C HIS A 16 -15.41 -3.84 9.28
N ILE A 17 -14.41 -3.63 10.13
CA ILE A 17 -13.76 -4.71 10.89
C ILE A 17 -14.80 -5.49 11.70
N LYS A 18 -15.65 -4.79 12.44
CA LYS A 18 -16.71 -5.41 13.22
C LYS A 18 -17.69 -6.18 12.34
N LEU A 19 -18.16 -5.58 11.25
CA LEU A 19 -19.13 -6.19 10.34
C LEU A 19 -18.57 -7.47 9.72
N ILE A 20 -17.34 -7.45 9.20
CA ILE A 20 -16.66 -8.63 8.66
C ILE A 20 -16.55 -9.71 9.74
N THR A 21 -16.12 -9.35 10.94
CA THR A 21 -16.01 -10.28 12.08
C THR A 21 -17.37 -10.90 12.42
N ASP A 22 -18.41 -10.09 12.49
CA ASP A 22 -19.78 -10.56 12.81
C ASP A 22 -20.32 -11.50 11.73
N ILE A 23 -20.08 -11.23 10.44
CA ILE A 23 -20.46 -12.11 9.32
C ILE A 23 -19.76 -13.46 9.45
N LEU A 24 -18.44 -13.45 9.63
CA LEU A 24 -17.65 -14.68 9.76
C LEU A 24 -18.00 -15.51 11.01
N ALA A 25 -18.58 -14.90 12.04
CA ALA A 25 -19.04 -15.59 13.24
C ALA A 25 -20.42 -16.25 13.10
N ARG A 26 -21.21 -15.89 12.08
CA ARG A 26 -22.57 -16.42 11.89
C ARG A 26 -22.54 -17.87 11.40
N ALA A 27 -23.39 -18.72 11.94
CA ALA A 27 -23.47 -20.14 11.57
C ALA A 27 -23.91 -20.36 10.10
N GLU A 28 -24.79 -19.50 9.61
CA GLU A 28 -25.30 -19.52 8.24
C GLU A 28 -24.29 -19.09 7.19
N CYS A 29 -23.24 -18.37 7.56
CA CYS A 29 -22.18 -17.87 6.68
C CYS A 29 -21.00 -18.86 6.54
N ALA A 30 -21.30 -20.15 6.36
CA ALA A 30 -20.28 -21.18 6.23
C ALA A 30 -19.46 -21.04 4.94
N HIS A 31 -20.07 -20.57 3.86
CA HIS A 31 -19.39 -20.34 2.58
C HIS A 31 -18.42 -19.17 2.67
N GLU A 32 -18.84 -18.05 3.23
CA GLU A 32 -18.02 -16.85 3.44
C GLU A 32 -16.81 -17.18 4.32
N ARG A 33 -17.04 -17.96 5.35
CA ARG A 33 -15.96 -18.43 6.23
C ARG A 33 -14.95 -19.31 5.49
N ALA A 34 -15.42 -20.25 4.66
CA ALA A 34 -14.53 -21.11 3.89
C ALA A 34 -13.67 -20.31 2.91
N VAL A 35 -14.22 -19.32 2.21
CA VAL A 35 -13.47 -18.43 1.31
C VAL A 35 -12.47 -17.58 2.10
N PHE A 36 -12.84 -17.09 3.27
CA PHE A 36 -11.93 -16.35 4.15
C PHE A 36 -10.77 -17.23 4.66
N GLU A 37 -11.05 -18.46 5.10
CA GLU A 37 -10.03 -19.41 5.56
C GLU A 37 -9.05 -19.78 4.44
N GLU A 38 -9.53 -19.96 3.21
CA GLU A 38 -8.66 -20.17 2.04
C GLU A 38 -7.71 -18.98 1.84
N PHE A 39 -8.24 -17.77 1.89
CA PHE A 39 -7.45 -16.55 1.79
C PHE A 39 -6.44 -16.39 2.94
N VAL A 40 -6.82 -16.72 4.18
CA VAL A 40 -5.90 -16.75 5.33
C VAL A 40 -4.73 -17.70 5.08
N HIS A 41 -4.99 -18.84 4.48
CA HIS A 41 -3.96 -19.82 4.11
C HIS A 41 -3.00 -19.25 3.06
N GLU A 42 -3.51 -18.68 1.97
CA GLU A 42 -2.71 -18.02 0.93
C GLU A 42 -1.82 -16.93 1.52
N ILE A 43 -2.38 -16.03 2.36
CA ILE A 43 -1.62 -14.95 2.99
C ILE A 43 -0.49 -15.49 3.88
N ARG A 44 -0.75 -16.55 4.63
CA ARG A 44 0.28 -17.14 5.51
C ARG A 44 1.39 -17.81 4.71
N ASP A 45 1.07 -18.46 3.63
CA ASP A 45 2.06 -19.11 2.76
C ASP A 45 2.93 -18.08 2.02
N ASP A 46 2.32 -17.00 1.52
CA ASP A 46 3.02 -16.01 0.69
C ASP A 46 3.79 -14.96 1.50
N LEU A 47 3.27 -14.58 2.68
CA LEU A 47 3.86 -13.49 3.48
C LEU A 47 4.53 -14.00 4.74
N ASN A 48 3.75 -14.53 5.68
CA ASN A 48 4.25 -14.93 6.99
C ASN A 48 3.21 -15.76 7.75
N ASN A 49 3.61 -16.93 8.22
CA ASN A 49 2.79 -17.84 9.03
C ASN A 49 2.29 -17.24 10.36
N SER A 50 2.86 -16.12 10.82
CA SER A 50 2.46 -15.49 12.10
C SER A 50 1.30 -14.48 11.94
N VAL A 51 0.81 -14.24 10.73
CA VAL A 51 -0.30 -13.31 10.49
C VAL A 51 -1.59 -13.89 11.08
N SER A 52 -2.23 -13.13 11.97
CA SER A 52 -3.49 -13.52 12.61
C SER A 52 -4.70 -13.21 11.72
N GLU A 53 -5.81 -13.93 11.93
CA GLU A 53 -7.07 -13.65 11.24
C GLU A 53 -7.58 -12.22 11.48
N ALA A 54 -7.38 -11.69 12.70
CA ALA A 54 -7.75 -10.32 13.02
C ALA A 54 -6.96 -9.30 12.17
N GLU A 55 -5.68 -9.54 11.91
CA GLU A 55 -4.89 -8.70 11.01
C GLU A 55 -5.35 -8.80 9.56
N ILE A 56 -5.76 -9.98 9.12
CA ILE A 56 -6.31 -10.17 7.77
C ILE A 56 -7.65 -9.45 7.61
N ILE A 57 -8.51 -9.47 8.64
CA ILE A 57 -9.75 -8.69 8.66
C ILE A 57 -9.45 -7.18 8.59
N GLU A 58 -8.44 -6.70 9.33
CA GLU A 58 -7.98 -5.31 9.24
C GLU A 58 -7.47 -4.97 7.82
N MET A 59 -6.75 -5.88 7.15
CA MET A 59 -6.30 -5.72 5.76
C MET A 59 -7.48 -5.62 4.79
N LEU A 60 -8.52 -6.45 4.95
CA LEU A 60 -9.73 -6.40 4.13
C LEU A 60 -10.48 -5.08 4.31
N ALA A 61 -10.69 -4.64 5.56
CA ALA A 61 -11.32 -3.35 5.85
C ALA A 61 -10.52 -2.17 5.28
N GLN A 62 -9.20 -2.24 5.35
CA GLN A 62 -8.30 -1.27 4.76
C GLN A 62 -8.42 -1.23 3.24
N HIS A 63 -8.49 -2.38 2.59
CA HIS A 63 -8.65 -2.49 1.14
C HIS A 63 -9.97 -1.87 0.67
N LEU A 64 -11.09 -2.13 1.36
CA LEU A 64 -12.39 -1.52 1.07
C LEU A 64 -12.31 0.01 1.01
N ILE A 65 -11.61 0.61 1.98
CA ILE A 65 -11.50 2.07 2.09
C ILE A 65 -10.51 2.65 1.09
N THR A 66 -9.41 1.93 0.81
CA THR A 66 -8.29 2.48 0.03
C THR A 66 -8.38 2.22 -1.46
N LYS A 67 -9.03 1.14 -1.88
CA LYS A 67 -9.17 0.78 -3.29
C LYS A 67 -9.72 1.93 -4.15
N PRO A 68 -10.83 2.61 -3.78
CA PRO A 68 -11.34 3.73 -4.58
C PRO A 68 -10.38 4.92 -4.67
N VAL A 69 -9.54 5.10 -3.64
CA VAL A 69 -8.49 6.14 -3.64
C VAL A 69 -7.41 5.79 -4.65
N PHE A 70 -6.93 4.55 -4.64
CA PHE A 70 -5.92 4.10 -5.60
C PHE A 70 -6.46 4.08 -7.03
N ASP A 71 -7.70 3.65 -7.23
CA ASP A 71 -8.35 3.70 -8.53
C ASP A 71 -8.46 5.15 -9.05
N ALA A 72 -8.77 6.12 -8.18
CA ALA A 72 -8.82 7.53 -8.54
C ALA A 72 -7.45 8.16 -8.85
N LEU A 73 -6.39 7.73 -8.16
CA LEU A 73 -5.03 8.25 -8.37
C LEU A 73 -4.32 7.62 -9.56
N PHE A 74 -4.65 6.38 -9.89
CA PHE A 74 -3.98 5.54 -10.88
C PHE A 74 -4.95 4.97 -11.93
N ASP A 75 -5.97 5.72 -12.29
CA ASP A 75 -7.01 5.31 -13.24
C ASP A 75 -6.43 4.77 -14.57
N GLU A 76 -5.38 5.44 -15.09
CA GLU A 76 -4.68 5.03 -16.31
C GLU A 76 -3.98 3.66 -16.22
N TYR A 77 -3.64 3.20 -15.01
CA TYR A 77 -2.87 1.97 -14.79
C TYR A 77 -3.71 0.80 -14.28
N SER A 78 -4.98 1.03 -13.94
CA SER A 78 -5.84 0.01 -13.30
C SER A 78 -5.11 -0.71 -12.16
N PHE A 79 -4.45 0.06 -11.28
CA PHE A 79 -3.48 -0.46 -10.31
C PHE A 79 -4.06 -1.55 -9.42
N ALA A 80 -5.26 -1.34 -8.88
CA ALA A 80 -5.91 -2.32 -8.02
C ALA A 80 -6.31 -3.59 -8.81
N ALA A 81 -6.74 -3.44 -10.07
CA ALA A 81 -7.11 -4.55 -10.95
C ALA A 81 -5.92 -5.41 -11.38
N ASN A 82 -4.71 -4.84 -11.41
CA ASN A 82 -3.49 -5.55 -11.83
C ASN A 82 -2.65 -6.05 -10.64
N ASN A 83 -3.03 -5.76 -9.41
CA ASN A 83 -2.32 -6.20 -8.21
C ASN A 83 -2.91 -7.53 -7.71
N PRO A 84 -2.14 -8.65 -7.68
CA PRO A 84 -2.63 -9.96 -7.26
C PRO A 84 -3.23 -9.96 -5.85
N MET A 85 -2.60 -9.26 -4.91
CA MET A 85 -3.10 -9.14 -3.54
C MET A 85 -4.44 -8.39 -3.48
N ALA A 86 -4.57 -7.28 -4.25
CA ALA A 86 -5.82 -6.55 -4.34
C ALA A 86 -6.94 -7.39 -4.96
N GLN A 87 -6.63 -8.23 -5.96
CA GLN A 87 -7.58 -9.16 -6.57
C GLN A 87 -8.02 -10.24 -5.57
N ALA A 88 -7.08 -10.82 -4.81
CA ALA A 88 -7.38 -11.83 -3.80
C ALA A 88 -8.28 -11.26 -2.69
N MET A 89 -7.95 -10.07 -2.17
CA MET A 89 -8.79 -9.37 -1.19
C MET A 89 -10.18 -9.05 -1.74
N GLN A 90 -10.26 -8.57 -2.99
CA GLN A 90 -11.53 -8.24 -3.62
C GLN A 90 -12.44 -9.48 -3.77
N LYS A 91 -11.88 -10.63 -4.15
CA LYS A 91 -12.62 -11.90 -4.23
C LYS A 91 -13.30 -12.27 -2.91
N VAL A 92 -12.60 -12.11 -1.79
CA VAL A 92 -13.18 -12.33 -0.44
C VAL A 92 -14.29 -11.32 -0.16
N LEU A 93 -14.03 -10.04 -0.44
CA LEU A 93 -14.97 -8.97 -0.19
C LEU A 93 -16.24 -9.09 -1.03
N ASP A 94 -16.15 -9.52 -2.30
CA ASP A 94 -17.30 -9.75 -3.17
C ASP A 94 -18.25 -10.83 -2.60
N VAL A 95 -17.70 -11.85 -1.94
CA VAL A 95 -18.49 -12.86 -1.25
C VAL A 95 -19.15 -12.29 0.01
N LEU A 96 -18.44 -11.45 0.76
CA LEU A 96 -18.96 -10.80 1.97
C LEU A 96 -19.97 -9.69 1.67
N ASP A 97 -19.89 -9.05 0.50
CA ASP A 97 -20.75 -7.91 0.11
C ASP A 97 -22.23 -8.28 -0.03
N GLN A 98 -22.56 -9.56 -0.21
CA GLN A 98 -23.93 -10.05 -0.15
C GLN A 98 -24.65 -9.70 1.17
N HIS A 99 -23.92 -9.32 2.19
CA HIS A 99 -24.37 -8.89 3.51
C HIS A 99 -24.38 -7.36 3.71
N GLN A 100 -24.31 -6.56 2.63
CA GLN A 100 -24.41 -5.09 2.64
C GLN A 100 -23.26 -4.41 3.42
N LEU A 101 -22.01 -4.64 3.02
CA LEU A 101 -20.85 -3.94 3.56
C LEU A 101 -20.88 -2.42 3.30
N ASP A 102 -21.62 -1.98 2.29
CA ASP A 102 -21.65 -0.61 1.78
C ASP A 102 -22.53 0.39 2.59
N SER A 103 -22.92 0.07 3.82
CA SER A 103 -23.93 0.87 4.55
C SER A 103 -23.50 2.27 5.01
N GLU A 104 -22.24 2.72 4.81
CA GLU A 104 -21.75 4.03 5.26
C GLU A 104 -21.21 4.93 4.13
N THR A 105 -21.98 5.05 3.07
CA THR A 105 -21.54 5.59 1.77
C THR A 105 -21.24 7.09 1.75
N GLU A 106 -21.91 7.92 2.56
CA GLU A 106 -21.88 9.38 2.38
C GLU A 106 -20.58 10.05 2.87
N ALA A 107 -20.03 9.61 3.99
CA ALA A 107 -18.78 10.13 4.52
C ALA A 107 -17.58 9.68 3.67
N LEU A 108 -17.58 8.41 3.23
CA LEU A 108 -16.60 7.85 2.30
C LEU A 108 -16.67 8.54 0.94
N GLN A 109 -17.88 8.78 0.41
CA GLN A 109 -18.04 9.44 -0.89
C GLN A 109 -17.45 10.86 -0.88
N ARG A 110 -17.71 11.65 0.16
CA ARG A 110 -17.11 12.98 0.30
C ARG A 110 -15.58 12.93 0.39
N PHE A 111 -15.03 11.92 1.03
CA PHE A 111 -13.60 11.68 1.06
C PHE A 111 -13.05 11.37 -0.33
N TYR A 112 -13.64 10.43 -1.05
CA TYR A 112 -13.22 10.06 -2.41
C TYR A 112 -13.31 11.23 -3.39
N ASP A 113 -14.39 12.01 -3.34
CA ASP A 113 -14.56 13.20 -4.18
C ASP A 113 -13.46 14.23 -3.94
N SER A 114 -13.06 14.43 -2.70
CA SER A 114 -11.97 15.33 -2.38
C SER A 114 -10.60 14.78 -2.79
N VAL A 115 -10.36 13.47 -2.69
CA VAL A 115 -9.13 12.85 -3.22
C VAL A 115 -9.10 13.00 -4.74
N LYS A 116 -10.20 12.70 -5.43
CA LYS A 116 -10.33 12.90 -6.90
C LYS A 116 -10.06 14.34 -7.31
N LEU A 117 -10.64 15.32 -6.60
CA LEU A 117 -10.42 16.72 -6.90
C LEU A 117 -8.95 17.13 -6.74
N ARG A 118 -8.26 16.62 -5.74
CA ARG A 118 -6.82 16.87 -5.54
C ARG A 118 -5.95 16.16 -6.58
N ALA A 119 -6.32 14.93 -6.93
CA ALA A 119 -5.62 14.12 -7.93
C ALA A 119 -5.77 14.68 -9.35
N SER A 120 -6.93 15.25 -9.68
CA SER A 120 -7.25 15.72 -11.04
C SER A 120 -6.32 16.81 -11.59
N GLY A 121 -5.60 17.53 -10.72
CA GLY A 121 -4.60 18.54 -11.12
C GLY A 121 -3.16 18.03 -11.11
N ILE A 122 -2.91 16.75 -10.78
CA ILE A 122 -1.57 16.23 -10.55
C ILE A 122 -1.25 15.15 -11.58
N HIS A 123 -0.40 15.50 -12.56
CA HIS A 123 0.01 14.61 -13.63
C HIS A 123 1.42 14.04 -13.44
N SER A 124 2.22 14.62 -12.52
CA SER A 124 3.58 14.14 -12.27
C SER A 124 3.62 12.97 -11.28
N ALA A 125 4.56 12.06 -11.47
CA ALA A 125 4.78 10.92 -10.56
C ALA A 125 5.11 11.39 -9.14
N GLU A 126 5.93 12.44 -9.00
CA GLU A 126 6.28 13.05 -7.71
C GLU A 126 5.05 13.63 -7.00
N GLY A 127 4.15 14.26 -7.75
CA GLY A 127 2.91 14.81 -7.20
C GLY A 127 1.98 13.71 -6.70
N LYS A 128 1.82 12.62 -7.46
CA LYS A 128 1.04 11.44 -7.04
C LYS A 128 1.66 10.79 -5.80
N GLN A 129 2.98 10.62 -5.78
CA GLN A 129 3.72 10.10 -4.63
C GLN A 129 3.49 10.95 -3.37
N LYS A 130 3.50 12.27 -3.49
CA LYS A 130 3.25 13.17 -2.37
C LYS A 130 1.85 13.00 -1.78
N ILE A 131 0.81 12.82 -2.61
CA ILE A 131 -0.54 12.49 -2.13
C ILE A 131 -0.55 11.18 -1.36
N ILE A 132 0.13 10.13 -1.87
CA ILE A 132 0.20 8.83 -1.20
C ILE A 132 0.87 8.96 0.17
N VAL A 133 1.97 9.70 0.26
CA VAL A 133 2.66 9.96 1.54
C VAL A 133 1.76 10.71 2.51
N GLU A 134 1.07 11.76 2.05
CA GLU A 134 0.11 12.51 2.88
C GLU A 134 -1.07 11.64 3.35
N LEU A 135 -1.61 10.80 2.46
CA LEU A 135 -2.65 9.83 2.80
C LEU A 135 -2.14 8.84 3.86
N TYR A 136 -0.94 8.32 3.67
CA TYR A 136 -0.34 7.40 4.62
C TYR A 136 -0.15 8.05 5.99
N ASP A 137 0.54 9.18 6.07
CA ASP A 137 0.88 9.82 7.35
C ASP A 137 -0.34 10.32 8.11
N LYS A 138 -1.32 10.90 7.39
CA LYS A 138 -2.47 11.54 8.03
C LYS A 138 -3.69 10.64 8.14
N PHE A 139 -3.78 9.62 7.30
CA PHE A 139 -4.91 8.72 7.24
C PHE A 139 -4.62 7.35 7.85
N PHE A 140 -3.69 6.57 7.27
CA PHE A 140 -3.43 5.21 7.73
C PHE A 140 -2.95 5.15 9.18
N ARG A 141 -2.08 6.06 9.57
CA ARG A 141 -1.56 6.16 10.92
C ARG A 141 -2.66 6.38 11.96
N ASN A 142 -3.71 7.11 11.60
CA ASN A 142 -4.83 7.40 12.49
C ASN A 142 -5.94 6.34 12.41
N ALA A 143 -6.23 5.83 11.22
CA ALA A 143 -7.27 4.83 11.01
C ALA A 143 -6.87 3.42 11.49
N PHE A 144 -5.58 3.08 11.31
CA PHE A 144 -5.05 1.75 11.63
C PHE A 144 -3.77 1.84 12.49
N PRO A 145 -3.83 2.42 13.70
CA PRO A 145 -2.63 2.68 14.52
C PRO A 145 -1.87 1.41 14.90
N ARG A 146 -2.58 0.33 15.24
CA ARG A 146 -1.96 -0.95 15.62
C ARG A 146 -1.11 -1.54 14.52
N MET A 147 -1.61 -1.53 13.27
CA MET A 147 -0.89 -2.07 12.13
C MET A 147 0.32 -1.20 11.79
N THR A 148 0.17 0.13 11.86
CA THR A 148 1.25 1.07 11.59
C THR A 148 2.39 0.96 12.61
N GLU A 149 2.06 0.85 13.90
CA GLU A 149 3.04 0.67 14.98
C GLU A 149 3.76 -0.68 14.87
N ARG A 150 3.03 -1.75 14.60
CA ARG A 150 3.58 -3.10 14.52
C ARG A 150 4.46 -3.33 13.29
N LEU A 151 4.09 -2.77 12.16
CA LEU A 151 4.88 -2.88 10.94
C LEU A 151 6.10 -1.97 10.95
N GLY A 152 6.17 -1.00 11.89
CA GLY A 152 7.30 -0.06 11.98
C GLY A 152 7.52 0.71 10.68
N ILE A 153 6.46 0.91 9.89
CA ILE A 153 6.57 1.58 8.59
C ILE A 153 6.88 3.06 8.83
N VAL A 154 8.13 3.41 8.61
CA VAL A 154 8.61 4.79 8.59
C VAL A 154 9.10 5.08 7.18
N TYR A 155 8.48 6.05 6.53
CA TYR A 155 8.98 6.51 5.23
C TYR A 155 10.21 7.37 5.44
N THR A 156 11.32 6.95 4.84
CA THR A 156 12.50 7.82 4.74
C THR A 156 12.18 8.95 3.75
N PRO A 157 12.35 10.24 4.13
CA PRO A 157 12.13 11.35 3.21
C PRO A 157 12.93 11.18 1.91
N VAL A 158 12.32 11.52 0.79
CA VAL A 158 12.92 11.30 -0.55
C VAL A 158 14.26 12.01 -0.68
N GLU A 159 14.40 13.20 -0.10
CA GLU A 159 15.62 13.98 -0.10
C GLU A 159 16.75 13.27 0.66
N VAL A 160 16.43 12.56 1.73
CA VAL A 160 17.41 11.75 2.49
C VAL A 160 17.83 10.53 1.69
N VAL A 161 16.86 9.87 1.03
CA VAL A 161 17.13 8.73 0.15
C VAL A 161 18.07 9.15 -1.00
N ASP A 162 17.78 10.26 -1.66
CA ASP A 162 18.59 10.80 -2.75
C ASP A 162 20.00 11.14 -2.26
N PHE A 163 20.12 11.79 -1.11
CA PHE A 163 21.41 12.09 -0.50
C PHE A 163 22.23 10.82 -0.25
N ILE A 164 21.61 9.78 0.31
CA ILE A 164 22.29 8.50 0.57
C ILE A 164 22.76 7.86 -0.74
N ILE A 165 21.89 7.79 -1.76
CA ILE A 165 22.21 7.20 -3.07
C ILE A 165 23.40 7.93 -3.71
N HIS A 166 23.38 9.26 -3.76
CA HIS A 166 24.47 10.05 -4.34
C HIS A 166 25.76 9.90 -3.54
N SER A 167 25.69 9.91 -2.20
CA SER A 167 26.84 9.72 -1.34
C SER A 167 27.49 8.36 -1.54
N VAL A 168 26.71 7.29 -1.65
CA VAL A 168 27.22 5.94 -1.92
C VAL A 168 27.90 5.90 -3.30
N ASN A 169 27.32 6.53 -4.33
CA ASN A 169 27.93 6.58 -5.65
C ASN A 169 29.26 7.34 -5.65
N ASP A 170 29.36 8.42 -4.88
CA ASP A 170 30.59 9.18 -4.75
C ASP A 170 31.69 8.37 -4.02
N VAL A 171 31.32 7.65 -2.94
CA VAL A 171 32.25 6.74 -2.25
C VAL A 171 32.71 5.61 -3.19
N LEU A 172 31.77 5.02 -3.96
CA LEU A 172 32.13 4.00 -4.97
C LEU A 172 33.17 4.53 -5.96
N LYS A 173 33.04 5.78 -6.43
CA LYS A 173 33.99 6.40 -7.35
C LYS A 173 35.33 6.67 -6.69
N GLN A 174 35.35 7.22 -5.48
CA GLN A 174 36.55 7.62 -4.78
C GLN A 174 37.36 6.42 -4.31
N GLU A 175 36.74 5.42 -3.73
CA GLU A 175 37.44 4.31 -3.09
C GLU A 175 37.64 3.11 -4.03
N PHE A 176 36.77 2.90 -5.01
CA PHE A 176 36.79 1.73 -5.87
C PHE A 176 36.90 2.04 -7.37
N GLY A 177 36.88 3.32 -7.76
CA GLY A 177 36.88 3.74 -9.16
C GLY A 177 35.66 3.23 -9.96
N LYS A 178 34.58 2.96 -9.30
CA LYS A 178 33.34 2.41 -9.86
C LYS A 178 32.13 3.28 -9.56
N SER A 179 31.07 3.10 -10.31
CA SER A 179 29.76 3.73 -10.08
C SER A 179 28.68 2.66 -10.04
N PHE A 180 27.44 3.01 -9.68
CA PHE A 180 26.30 2.08 -9.79
C PHE A 180 26.09 1.52 -11.19
N ALA A 181 26.56 2.20 -12.24
CA ALA A 181 26.41 1.77 -13.62
C ALA A 181 27.46 0.75 -14.09
N ASP A 182 28.45 0.42 -13.25
CA ASP A 182 29.56 -0.42 -13.65
C ASP A 182 29.30 -1.90 -13.40
N GLU A 183 29.82 -2.73 -14.28
CA GLU A 183 29.69 -4.18 -14.19
C GLU A 183 30.31 -4.72 -12.88
N GLY A 184 29.59 -5.65 -12.24
CA GLY A 184 30.01 -6.26 -10.98
C GLY A 184 29.70 -5.41 -9.75
N VAL A 185 29.00 -4.30 -9.87
CA VAL A 185 28.41 -3.59 -8.74
C VAL A 185 27.04 -4.16 -8.46
N HIS A 186 26.84 -4.72 -7.26
CA HIS A 186 25.59 -5.31 -6.81
C HIS A 186 24.98 -4.46 -5.71
N VAL A 187 23.69 -4.17 -5.83
CA VAL A 187 22.91 -3.44 -4.82
C VAL A 187 21.99 -4.41 -4.12
N ILE A 188 22.05 -4.46 -2.79
CA ILE A 188 21.15 -5.22 -1.94
C ILE A 188 20.39 -4.25 -1.05
N ASP A 189 19.08 -4.36 -1.04
CA ASP A 189 18.20 -3.70 -0.09
C ASP A 189 17.38 -4.76 0.65
N PRO A 190 17.91 -5.31 1.77
CA PRO A 190 17.25 -6.41 2.49
C PRO A 190 16.02 -5.97 3.27
N PHE A 191 15.79 -4.66 3.40
CA PHE A 191 14.66 -4.06 4.08
C PHE A 191 13.87 -3.12 3.16
N THR A 192 13.64 -3.57 1.94
CA THR A 192 13.13 -2.80 0.80
C THR A 192 11.87 -1.96 1.11
N GLY A 193 11.02 -2.43 2.02
CA GLY A 193 9.76 -1.77 2.34
C GLY A 193 8.93 -1.53 1.08
N THR A 194 8.63 -0.26 0.77
CA THR A 194 7.91 0.15 -0.45
C THR A 194 8.81 0.27 -1.69
N GLY A 195 10.08 -0.10 -1.60
CA GLY A 195 11.03 -0.01 -2.70
C GLY A 195 11.53 1.41 -2.99
N THR A 196 11.43 2.32 -2.03
CA THR A 196 11.78 3.75 -2.24
C THR A 196 13.23 3.91 -2.68
N PHE A 197 14.19 3.23 -2.04
CA PHE A 197 15.61 3.31 -2.42
C PHE A 197 15.85 2.82 -3.84
N ILE A 198 15.29 1.68 -4.21
CA ILE A 198 15.45 1.11 -5.55
C ILE A 198 14.81 2.02 -6.60
N SER A 199 13.59 2.49 -6.35
CA SER A 199 12.87 3.39 -7.25
C SER A 199 13.63 4.70 -7.46
N ARG A 200 14.16 5.31 -6.40
CA ARG A 200 14.95 6.54 -6.49
C ARG A 200 16.30 6.33 -7.17
N LEU A 201 16.96 5.20 -6.94
CA LEU A 201 18.21 4.86 -7.66
C LEU A 201 17.96 4.77 -9.17
N LEU A 202 16.88 4.11 -9.60
CA LEU A 202 16.51 4.01 -11.02
C LEU A 202 16.17 5.38 -11.64
N GLN A 203 15.55 6.27 -10.87
CA GLN A 203 15.19 7.63 -11.30
C GLN A 203 16.35 8.63 -11.24
N SER A 204 17.40 8.34 -10.48
CA SER A 204 18.52 9.27 -10.23
C SER A 204 19.33 9.65 -11.48
N GLY A 205 19.23 8.86 -12.56
CA GLY A 205 20.08 9.00 -13.76
C GLY A 205 21.52 8.50 -13.57
N LEU A 206 21.89 7.98 -12.39
CA LEU A 206 23.22 7.41 -12.12
C LEU A 206 23.45 6.11 -12.92
N ILE A 207 22.36 5.41 -13.25
CA ILE A 207 22.38 4.22 -14.09
C ILE A 207 21.70 4.57 -15.42
N PRO A 208 22.42 4.61 -16.55
CA PRO A 208 21.82 4.87 -17.87
C PRO A 208 20.79 3.81 -18.23
N SER A 209 19.69 4.21 -18.84
CA SER A 209 18.55 3.32 -19.18
C SER A 209 18.94 2.09 -20.01
N ASN A 210 19.95 2.21 -20.87
CA ASN A 210 20.46 1.10 -21.68
C ASN A 210 21.27 0.06 -20.89
N LYS A 211 21.62 0.36 -19.62
CA LYS A 211 22.29 -0.57 -18.70
C LYS A 211 21.33 -1.22 -17.72
N LEU A 212 20.07 -0.80 -17.68
CA LEU A 212 19.03 -1.40 -16.86
C LEU A 212 18.55 -2.69 -17.56
N THR A 213 19.28 -3.78 -17.37
CA THR A 213 18.85 -5.10 -17.80
C THR A 213 18.32 -5.87 -16.60
N PHE A 214 17.01 -6.07 -16.58
CA PHE A 214 16.39 -6.98 -15.61
C PHE A 214 16.66 -8.42 -16.07
N LYS A 215 17.47 -9.16 -15.31
CA LYS A 215 17.52 -10.61 -15.41
C LYS A 215 16.55 -11.14 -14.35
N TYR A 216 15.47 -11.76 -14.81
CA TYR A 216 14.58 -12.57 -13.98
C TYR A 216 15.24 -13.87 -13.59
#